data_aa061a67e164bddcee754dca69255bcc
#
_entry.id   aa061a67e164bddcee754dca69255bcc
#
_cell.length_a   1.000
_cell.length_b   1.000
_cell.length_c   1.000
_cell.angle_alpha   90.00
_cell.angle_beta   90.00
_cell.angle_gamma   90.00
#
_symmetry.space_group_name_H-M   'P 1'
#
loop_
_entity.id
_entity.type
_entity.pdbx_description
1 polymer ?
#
loop_
_entity_poly.entity_id
_entity_poly.type
_entity_poly.pdbx_seq_one_letter_code
_entity_poly.pdbx_strand_id
1 'polypeptide(L)'
;MYLTFLTNSAPRQITWADILNNPYITRDLGDRTKKRITKEISDDYAEQLWNKRNYEYKTSRAWVKNIYDVYKLTEDFDTSQHYRHFQIPKKSNPHKMRQIDAPDEQLSNVQTAYKDFIENTLQALPHKAAHAYVAKCSTITAMQVHQKNNSKWYLQIDLKDFFNSINGEWLKSQLLQVFPFPMIDEEDLDRIIHAALLNGTLPQGSHLSPLLTNMAMVPIDHALTEKLHNFHGHHYVYTRYADDITISCKEKFDEHIILGLIKYIFKEFNVPFRVNNEKTRFGSIAGRNYHLGIIVNKDNQLSVGHEKNQKFRAMIFNFCTIGDEWELHDVQKMLGLISYYKAIEPDFVDKVIRKYNEKFNIDIMSKAKAMLS
;
A
#
# COMPACT_ATOMS: atom_id res chain seq x y z
N MET A 1 8.18 -6.31 -21.39
CA MET A 1 7.47 -5.76 -22.58
C MET A 1 6.63 -4.51 -22.25
N TYR A 2 6.63 -4.02 -20.98
CA TYR A 2 5.95 -2.78 -20.58
C TYR A 2 6.79 -1.51 -20.74
N LEU A 3 8.07 -1.64 -21.07
CA LEU A 3 9.05 -0.55 -21.16
C LEU A 3 9.09 0.22 -22.49
N THR A 4 8.25 -0.15 -23.47
CA THR A 4 8.28 0.47 -24.81
C THR A 4 7.39 1.72 -24.93
N PHE A 5 6.68 2.13 -23.88
CA PHE A 5 5.78 3.29 -23.95
C PHE A 5 6.47 4.65 -23.80
N LEU A 6 7.71 4.70 -23.34
CA LEU A 6 8.35 5.95 -22.95
C LEU A 6 9.79 6.10 -23.47
N THR A 7 9.98 5.97 -24.75
CA THR A 7 11.10 6.66 -25.41
C THR A 7 10.59 8.01 -25.90
N ASN A 8 11.39 9.08 -25.70
CA ASN A 8 11.17 10.49 -26.05
C ASN A 8 10.78 10.77 -27.53
N SER A 9 9.85 10.03 -28.07
CA SER A 9 9.27 10.26 -29.39
C SER A 9 7.80 10.66 -29.21
N ALA A 10 7.30 11.50 -30.09
CA ALA A 10 5.91 11.97 -30.18
C ALA A 10 4.89 10.95 -29.66
N PRO A 11 3.75 11.36 -29.04
CA PRO A 11 2.82 10.44 -28.42
C PRO A 11 2.54 9.29 -29.37
N ARG A 12 3.08 8.11 -29.02
CA ARG A 12 2.92 6.89 -29.80
C ARG A 12 1.44 6.57 -29.81
N GLN A 13 0.87 6.41 -30.97
CA GLN A 13 -0.49 5.93 -31.12
C GLN A 13 -0.59 4.59 -30.39
N ILE A 14 -1.39 4.54 -29.31
CA ILE A 14 -1.62 3.32 -28.52
C ILE A 14 -2.27 2.29 -29.45
N THR A 15 -1.67 1.12 -29.51
CA THR A 15 -2.19 0.02 -30.34
C THR A 15 -3.15 -0.85 -29.51
N TRP A 16 -4.02 -1.60 -30.20
CA TRP A 16 -4.92 -2.56 -29.55
C TRP A 16 -4.15 -3.63 -28.76
N ALA A 17 -3.00 -4.04 -29.26
CA ALA A 17 -2.11 -4.95 -28.53
C ALA A 17 -1.63 -4.35 -27.20
N ASP A 18 -1.36 -3.05 -27.17
CA ASP A 18 -0.97 -2.36 -25.96
C ASP A 18 -2.12 -2.33 -24.93
N ILE A 19 -3.34 -2.09 -25.37
CA ILE A 19 -4.55 -2.09 -24.54
C ILE A 19 -4.82 -3.47 -23.96
N LEU A 20 -4.74 -4.50 -24.79
CA LEU A 20 -5.07 -5.87 -24.42
C LEU A 20 -4.03 -6.54 -23.53
N ASN A 21 -2.78 -6.17 -23.70
CA ASN A 21 -1.69 -6.63 -22.84
C ASN A 21 -1.61 -5.83 -21.53
N ASN A 22 -2.43 -4.80 -21.36
CA ASN A 22 -2.45 -4.03 -20.13
C ASN A 22 -3.43 -4.66 -19.12
N PRO A 23 -2.95 -5.28 -18.03
CA PRO A 23 -3.79 -5.93 -17.04
C PRO A 23 -4.73 -4.96 -16.32
N TYR A 24 -4.45 -3.66 -16.34
CA TYR A 24 -5.30 -2.63 -15.74
C TYR A 24 -6.53 -2.32 -16.60
N ILE A 25 -6.42 -2.43 -17.92
CA ILE A 25 -7.56 -2.26 -18.82
C ILE A 25 -8.45 -3.50 -18.81
N THR A 26 -7.83 -4.68 -18.68
CA THR A 26 -8.54 -5.96 -18.74
C THR A 26 -8.99 -6.52 -17.40
N ARG A 27 -8.70 -5.84 -16.26
CA ARG A 27 -8.98 -6.35 -14.91
C ARG A 27 -10.46 -6.56 -14.59
N ASP A 28 -11.32 -5.69 -15.13
CA ASP A 28 -12.78 -5.77 -14.91
C ASP A 28 -13.44 -6.88 -15.71
N LEU A 29 -12.65 -7.55 -16.53
CA LEU A 29 -13.08 -8.68 -17.31
C LEU A 29 -12.98 -9.95 -16.47
N GLY A 30 -14.08 -10.65 -16.26
CA GLY A 30 -14.09 -11.95 -15.59
C GLY A 30 -13.14 -12.95 -16.26
N ASP A 31 -12.68 -13.96 -15.51
CA ASP A 31 -11.68 -14.94 -16.00
C ASP A 31 -12.07 -15.65 -17.28
N ARG A 32 -13.36 -15.90 -17.48
CA ARG A 32 -13.87 -16.47 -18.77
C ARG A 32 -13.69 -15.50 -19.93
N THR A 33 -13.94 -14.20 -19.69
CA THR A 33 -13.78 -13.15 -20.68
C THR A 33 -12.30 -12.91 -20.97
N LYS A 34 -11.43 -12.90 -19.95
CA LYS A 34 -9.96 -12.80 -20.13
C LYS A 34 -9.41 -13.96 -20.97
N LYS A 35 -9.84 -15.21 -20.72
CA LYS A 35 -9.46 -16.38 -21.53
C LYS A 35 -9.97 -16.31 -22.98
N ARG A 36 -11.15 -15.76 -23.19
CA ARG A 36 -11.73 -15.55 -24.51
C ARG A 36 -11.00 -14.44 -25.27
N ILE A 37 -10.69 -13.34 -24.58
CA ILE A 37 -9.93 -12.20 -25.11
C ILE A 37 -8.53 -12.63 -25.54
N THR A 38 -7.83 -13.46 -24.77
CA THR A 38 -6.50 -13.97 -25.15
C THR A 38 -6.52 -14.93 -26.34
N LYS A 39 -7.67 -15.45 -26.72
CA LYS A 39 -7.81 -16.42 -27.83
C LYS A 39 -8.40 -15.81 -29.10
N GLU A 40 -9.34 -14.90 -29.02
CA GLU A 40 -10.14 -14.41 -30.15
C GLU A 40 -10.61 -12.99 -29.93
N ILE A 41 -9.70 -12.04 -29.77
CA ILE A 41 -10.17 -10.67 -29.67
C ILE A 41 -10.58 -10.19 -31.04
N SER A 42 -11.86 -9.86 -31.18
CA SER A 42 -12.25 -8.96 -32.23
C SER A 42 -11.72 -7.56 -31.89
N ASP A 43 -11.06 -6.94 -32.83
CA ASP A 43 -10.62 -5.54 -32.75
C ASP A 43 -11.76 -4.64 -32.27
N ASP A 44 -13.00 -4.95 -32.64
CA ASP A 44 -14.23 -4.28 -32.25
C ASP A 44 -14.47 -4.22 -30.72
N TYR A 45 -14.17 -5.28 -29.98
CA TYR A 45 -14.38 -5.28 -28.52
C TYR A 45 -13.31 -4.47 -27.79
N ALA A 46 -12.07 -4.56 -28.24
CA ALA A 46 -10.99 -3.73 -27.70
C ALA A 46 -11.27 -2.25 -27.99
N GLU A 47 -11.78 -1.92 -29.17
CA GLU A 47 -12.20 -0.59 -29.55
C GLU A 47 -13.37 -0.06 -28.68
N GLN A 48 -14.36 -0.89 -28.43
CA GLN A 48 -15.49 -0.54 -27.56
C GLN A 48 -15.00 -0.27 -26.12
N LEU A 49 -14.09 -1.13 -25.58
CA LEU A 49 -13.53 -0.93 -24.25
C LEU A 49 -12.71 0.36 -24.15
N TRP A 50 -11.90 0.64 -25.17
CA TRP A 50 -11.12 1.88 -25.28
C TRP A 50 -12.02 3.11 -25.37
N ASN A 51 -13.03 3.07 -26.26
CA ASN A 51 -13.96 4.18 -26.44
C ASN A 51 -14.77 4.46 -25.16
N LYS A 52 -15.19 3.42 -24.44
CA LYS A 52 -15.86 3.57 -23.14
C LYS A 52 -14.95 4.29 -22.14
N ARG A 53 -13.71 3.84 -21.97
CA ARG A 53 -12.75 4.45 -21.04
C ARG A 53 -12.38 5.87 -21.43
N ASN A 54 -12.21 6.13 -22.72
CA ASN A 54 -11.94 7.46 -23.25
C ASN A 54 -13.14 8.43 -23.06
N TYR A 55 -14.36 7.91 -23.18
CA TYR A 55 -15.57 8.68 -22.89
C TYR A 55 -15.68 9.03 -21.41
N GLU A 56 -15.48 8.05 -20.51
CA GLU A 56 -15.48 8.25 -19.07
C GLU A 56 -14.41 9.29 -18.66
N TYR A 57 -13.26 9.27 -19.28
CA TYR A 57 -12.21 10.26 -19.08
C TYR A 57 -12.60 11.66 -19.57
N LYS A 58 -13.08 11.80 -20.80
CA LYS A 58 -13.50 13.10 -21.36
C LYS A 58 -14.60 13.77 -20.53
N THR A 59 -15.51 13.00 -19.98
CA THR A 59 -16.55 13.53 -19.06
C THR A 59 -15.97 13.95 -17.71
N SER A 60 -14.87 13.33 -17.25
CA SER A 60 -14.22 13.66 -16.00
C SER A 60 -13.21 14.81 -16.08
N ARG A 61 -12.77 15.19 -17.29
CA ARG A 61 -11.87 16.33 -17.52
C ARG A 61 -12.42 17.66 -16.98
N ALA A 62 -13.70 17.89 -17.17
CA ALA A 62 -14.39 19.06 -16.61
C ALA A 62 -14.33 19.08 -15.08
N TRP A 63 -14.19 17.92 -14.46
CA TRP A 63 -14.12 17.75 -13.00
C TRP A 63 -12.77 18.19 -12.44
N VAL A 64 -11.65 17.82 -13.08
CA VAL A 64 -10.29 18.25 -12.66
C VAL A 64 -10.17 19.77 -12.74
N LYS A 65 -10.64 20.35 -13.86
CA LYS A 65 -10.71 21.81 -14.02
C LYS A 65 -11.57 22.47 -12.95
N ASN A 66 -12.72 21.87 -12.62
CA ASN A 66 -13.61 22.39 -11.59
C ASN A 66 -12.96 22.38 -10.19
N ILE A 67 -12.19 21.32 -9.83
CA ILE A 67 -11.42 21.29 -8.57
C ILE A 67 -10.46 22.47 -8.53
N TYR A 68 -9.73 22.69 -9.60
CA TYR A 68 -8.78 23.79 -9.70
C TYR A 68 -9.46 25.16 -9.53
N ASP A 69 -10.58 25.37 -10.23
CA ASP A 69 -11.35 26.63 -10.18
C ASP A 69 -12.03 26.84 -8.82
N VAL A 70 -12.65 25.80 -8.26
CA VAL A 70 -13.36 25.88 -6.96
C VAL A 70 -12.42 26.18 -5.80
N TYR A 71 -11.23 25.56 -5.78
CA TYR A 71 -10.26 25.79 -4.70
C TYR A 71 -9.29 26.93 -5.00
N LYS A 72 -9.49 27.66 -6.13
CA LYS A 72 -8.67 28.80 -6.55
C LYS A 72 -7.16 28.46 -6.58
N LEU A 73 -6.83 27.28 -7.07
CA LEU A 73 -5.45 26.86 -7.30
C LEU A 73 -4.94 27.63 -8.53
N THR A 74 -4.43 28.81 -8.33
CA THR A 74 -3.76 29.58 -9.39
C THR A 74 -2.41 28.94 -9.71
N GLU A 75 -1.84 29.29 -10.85
CA GLU A 75 -0.47 28.84 -11.21
C GLU A 75 0.57 29.26 -10.17
N ASP A 76 0.30 30.34 -9.42
CA ASP A 76 1.13 30.86 -8.33
C ASP A 76 0.81 30.23 -6.95
N PHE A 77 -0.02 29.20 -6.88
CA PHE A 77 -0.38 28.58 -5.59
C PHE A 77 0.85 27.84 -5.00
N ASP A 78 1.45 28.45 -4.00
CA ASP A 78 2.60 27.89 -3.30
C ASP A 78 2.16 26.87 -2.24
N THR A 79 2.19 25.58 -2.60
CA THR A 79 1.82 24.49 -1.69
C THR A 79 2.65 24.49 -0.40
N SER A 80 3.87 25.05 -0.40
CA SER A 80 4.76 25.03 0.77
C SER A 80 4.20 25.83 1.95
N GLN A 81 3.40 26.86 1.69
CA GLN A 81 2.76 27.70 2.72
C GLN A 81 1.54 27.03 3.35
N HIS A 82 1.07 25.93 2.79
CA HIS A 82 -0.13 25.21 3.21
C HIS A 82 0.18 23.92 3.99
N TYR A 83 1.40 23.79 4.53
CA TYR A 83 1.78 22.66 5.36
C TYR A 83 2.13 23.08 6.79
N ARG A 84 1.64 22.29 7.76
CA ARG A 84 2.05 22.36 9.17
C ARG A 84 3.12 21.31 9.41
N HIS A 85 4.25 21.74 9.96
CA HIS A 85 5.40 20.89 10.22
C HIS A 85 5.49 20.52 11.71
N PHE A 86 5.51 19.23 12.03
CA PHE A 86 5.72 18.75 13.38
C PHE A 86 6.43 17.40 13.39
N GLN A 87 6.91 17.02 14.58
CA GLN A 87 7.64 15.77 14.73
C GLN A 87 6.93 14.84 15.69
N ILE A 88 6.94 13.55 15.37
CA ILE A 88 6.41 12.48 16.23
C ILE A 88 7.49 11.45 16.53
N PRO A 89 7.54 10.86 17.74
CA PRO A 89 8.48 9.79 18.06
C PRO A 89 8.24 8.55 17.18
N LYS A 90 9.33 7.93 16.71
CA LYS A 90 9.21 6.66 15.98
C LYS A 90 8.88 5.53 16.95
N LYS A 91 7.87 4.69 16.64
CA LYS A 91 7.48 3.54 17.49
C LYS A 91 8.64 2.57 17.75
N SER A 92 9.55 2.38 16.79
CA SER A 92 10.71 1.50 16.91
C SER A 92 11.84 2.07 17.77
N ASN A 93 11.93 3.38 17.90
CA ASN A 93 12.92 4.07 18.71
C ASN A 93 12.37 5.47 19.08
N PRO A 94 11.84 5.66 20.31
CA PRO A 94 11.24 6.93 20.74
C PRO A 94 12.23 8.11 20.76
N HIS A 95 13.53 7.87 20.78
CA HIS A 95 14.55 8.92 20.68
C HIS A 95 14.74 9.44 19.25
N LYS A 96 14.24 8.72 18.25
CA LYS A 96 14.27 9.15 16.85
C LYS A 96 12.91 9.74 16.47
N MET A 97 12.93 10.97 16.00
CA MET A 97 11.74 11.67 15.53
C MET A 97 11.45 11.37 14.05
N ARG A 98 10.19 11.45 13.69
CA ARG A 98 9.70 11.44 12.31
C ARG A 98 9.09 12.78 12.02
N GLN A 99 9.55 13.41 10.96
CA GLN A 99 8.94 14.64 10.43
C GLN A 99 7.60 14.30 9.79
N ILE A 100 6.57 15.07 10.13
CA ILE A 100 5.25 15.01 9.51
C ILE A 100 4.94 16.39 8.95
N ASP A 101 4.55 16.40 7.69
CA ASP A 101 4.15 17.60 6.97
C ASP A 101 2.67 17.43 6.60
N ALA A 102 1.79 17.92 7.48
CA ALA A 102 0.35 17.80 7.31
C ALA A 102 -0.20 19.00 6.55
N PRO A 103 -0.98 18.82 5.47
CA PRO A 103 -1.62 19.93 4.78
C PRO A 103 -2.60 20.65 5.71
N ASP A 104 -2.77 21.95 5.52
CA ASP A 104 -3.86 22.70 6.13
C ASP A 104 -5.22 22.30 5.54
N GLU A 105 -6.29 22.92 6.01
CA GLU A 105 -7.64 22.57 5.57
C GLU A 105 -7.84 22.82 4.06
N GLN A 106 -7.31 23.92 3.52
CA GLN A 106 -7.46 24.25 2.10
C GLN A 106 -6.77 23.22 1.21
N LEU A 107 -5.50 22.95 1.43
CA LEU A 107 -4.73 21.98 0.67
C LEU A 107 -5.24 20.54 0.90
N SER A 108 -5.66 20.23 2.13
CA SER A 108 -6.28 18.94 2.47
C SER A 108 -7.54 18.65 1.63
N ASN A 109 -8.41 19.64 1.48
CA ASN A 109 -9.63 19.53 0.67
C ASN A 109 -9.29 19.29 -0.80
N VAL A 110 -8.32 20.02 -1.35
CA VAL A 110 -7.82 19.82 -2.72
C VAL A 110 -7.26 18.42 -2.92
N GLN A 111 -6.38 17.99 -2.02
CA GLN A 111 -5.77 16.66 -2.09
C GLN A 111 -6.81 15.55 -1.97
N THR A 112 -7.80 15.71 -1.11
CA THR A 112 -8.92 14.76 -0.96
C THR A 112 -9.75 14.71 -2.25
N ALA A 113 -10.05 15.84 -2.86
CA ALA A 113 -10.80 15.89 -4.11
C ALA A 113 -10.05 15.20 -5.26
N TYR A 114 -8.74 15.42 -5.40
CA TYR A 114 -7.94 14.71 -6.39
C TYR A 114 -7.82 13.21 -6.08
N LYS A 115 -7.72 12.84 -4.80
CA LYS A 115 -7.73 11.45 -4.40
C LYS A 115 -9.03 10.76 -4.81
N ASP A 116 -10.18 11.37 -4.50
CA ASP A 116 -11.50 10.84 -4.88
C ASP A 116 -11.66 10.76 -6.40
N PHE A 117 -11.13 11.73 -7.13
CA PHE A 117 -11.11 11.69 -8.58
C PHE A 117 -10.32 10.49 -9.11
N ILE A 118 -9.11 10.26 -8.60
CA ILE A 118 -8.25 9.14 -9.04
C ILE A 118 -8.87 7.79 -8.67
N GLU A 119 -9.39 7.64 -7.46
CA GLU A 119 -9.93 6.37 -6.97
C GLU A 119 -11.31 6.05 -7.57
N ASN A 120 -12.22 7.01 -7.59
CA ASN A 120 -13.63 6.78 -7.91
C ASN A 120 -13.98 7.09 -9.37
N THR A 121 -13.38 8.12 -9.98
CA THR A 121 -13.68 8.51 -11.36
C THR A 121 -12.75 7.82 -12.35
N LEU A 122 -11.44 7.94 -12.17
CA LEU A 122 -10.46 7.26 -13.00
C LEU A 122 -10.39 5.76 -12.70
N GLN A 123 -10.81 5.34 -11.50
CA GLN A 123 -10.73 3.96 -11.03
C GLN A 123 -9.31 3.37 -11.18
N ALA A 124 -8.29 4.20 -10.94
CA ALA A 124 -6.91 3.73 -10.93
C ALA A 124 -6.69 2.77 -9.78
N LEU A 125 -6.03 1.64 -10.03
CA LEU A 125 -5.76 0.64 -9.00
C LEU A 125 -4.27 0.43 -8.80
N PRO A 126 -3.84 0.32 -7.53
CA PRO A 126 -2.49 -0.13 -7.21
C PRO A 126 -2.29 -1.59 -7.65
N HIS A 127 -1.03 -1.98 -7.78
CA HIS A 127 -0.69 -3.37 -8.05
C HIS A 127 -1.16 -4.28 -6.88
N LYS A 128 -1.57 -5.51 -7.19
CA LYS A 128 -2.04 -6.49 -6.21
C LYS A 128 -1.04 -6.83 -5.10
N ALA A 129 0.24 -6.58 -5.28
CA ALA A 129 1.27 -6.75 -4.26
C ALA A 129 1.31 -5.60 -3.25
N ALA A 130 0.69 -4.44 -3.54
CA ALA A 130 0.60 -3.31 -2.62
C ALA A 130 -0.53 -3.54 -1.61
N HIS A 131 -0.20 -3.50 -0.31
CA HIS A 131 -1.15 -3.73 0.78
C HIS A 131 -1.32 -2.53 1.71
N ALA A 132 -0.41 -1.55 1.68
CA ALA A 132 -0.56 -0.30 2.43
C ALA A 132 -1.43 0.69 1.64
N TYR A 133 -2.28 1.43 2.35
CA TYR A 133 -3.14 2.49 1.78
C TYR A 133 -4.09 2.00 0.68
N VAL A 134 -4.41 0.72 0.67
CA VAL A 134 -5.32 0.08 -0.27
C VAL A 134 -6.55 -0.39 0.49
N ALA A 135 -7.74 -0.09 -0.02
CA ALA A 135 -8.99 -0.51 0.60
C ALA A 135 -9.03 -2.04 0.77
N LYS A 136 -9.51 -2.50 1.93
CA LYS A 136 -9.61 -3.92 2.32
C LYS A 136 -8.25 -4.65 2.43
N CYS A 137 -7.13 -3.95 2.30
CA CYS A 137 -5.78 -4.47 2.52
C CYS A 137 -5.22 -4.02 3.88
N SER A 138 -4.31 -4.81 4.43
CA SER A 138 -3.67 -4.57 5.72
C SER A 138 -2.36 -5.36 5.84
N THR A 139 -1.65 -5.20 6.94
CA THR A 139 -0.50 -6.06 7.28
C THR A 139 -0.89 -7.55 7.35
N ILE A 140 -2.13 -7.84 7.78
CA ILE A 140 -2.64 -9.21 7.85
C ILE A 140 -2.81 -9.79 6.44
N THR A 141 -3.46 -9.05 5.54
CA THR A 141 -3.67 -9.52 4.16
C THR A 141 -2.34 -9.69 3.41
N ALA A 142 -1.34 -8.83 3.66
CA ALA A 142 0.00 -9.00 3.13
C ALA A 142 0.60 -10.34 3.58
N MET A 143 0.57 -10.63 4.89
CA MET A 143 1.11 -11.87 5.43
C MET A 143 0.33 -13.12 5.03
N GLN A 144 -0.99 -13.02 4.80
CA GLN A 144 -1.81 -14.11 4.28
C GLN A 144 -1.37 -14.58 2.89
N VAL A 145 -0.83 -13.69 2.04
CA VAL A 145 -0.30 -14.08 0.72
C VAL A 145 0.88 -15.06 0.89
N HIS A 146 1.80 -14.74 1.80
CA HIS A 146 2.97 -15.60 2.11
C HIS A 146 2.54 -16.88 2.83
N GLN A 147 1.57 -16.81 3.73
CA GLN A 147 0.99 -17.97 4.41
C GLN A 147 0.37 -18.96 3.42
N LYS A 148 -0.44 -18.47 2.47
CA LYS A 148 -1.08 -19.31 1.43
C LYS A 148 -0.04 -20.03 0.57
N ASN A 149 1.13 -19.44 0.36
CA ASN A 149 2.24 -20.10 -0.34
C ASN A 149 2.98 -21.14 0.52
N ASN A 150 2.67 -21.31 1.81
CA ASN A 150 3.45 -22.11 2.75
C ASN A 150 4.93 -21.70 2.79
N SER A 151 5.19 -20.40 2.71
CA SER A 151 6.55 -19.86 2.68
C SER A 151 7.26 -20.12 4.02
N LYS A 152 8.52 -20.54 3.94
CA LYS A 152 9.35 -20.84 5.12
C LYS A 152 10.53 -19.89 5.27
N TRP A 153 10.96 -19.27 4.20
CA TRP A 153 12.07 -18.32 4.16
C TRP A 153 11.60 -16.96 3.70
N TYR A 154 12.08 -15.92 4.36
CA TYR A 154 11.62 -14.55 4.20
C TYR A 154 12.79 -13.59 4.08
N LEU A 155 12.72 -12.69 3.12
CA LEU A 155 13.55 -11.51 2.98
C LEU A 155 12.68 -10.28 3.16
N GLN A 156 12.98 -9.49 4.18
CA GLN A 156 12.33 -8.21 4.47
C GLN A 156 13.29 -7.09 4.12
N ILE A 157 12.80 -6.10 3.38
CA ILE A 157 13.55 -4.97 2.88
C ILE A 157 12.80 -3.69 3.22
N ASP A 158 13.49 -2.75 3.86
CA ASP A 158 13.00 -1.40 4.13
C ASP A 158 13.58 -0.45 3.06
N LEU A 159 12.77 0.46 2.54
CA LEU A 159 13.21 1.48 1.60
C LEU A 159 13.50 2.78 2.35
N LYS A 160 14.70 3.34 2.14
CA LYS A 160 15.11 4.55 2.84
C LYS A 160 14.48 5.79 2.22
N ASP A 161 13.93 6.67 3.07
CA ASP A 161 13.37 7.98 2.71
C ASP A 161 12.33 7.92 1.57
N PHE A 162 11.48 6.87 1.58
CA PHE A 162 10.60 6.44 0.50
C PHE A 162 9.81 7.59 -0.11
N PHE A 163 8.98 8.30 0.66
CA PHE A 163 8.18 9.41 0.15
C PHE A 163 9.06 10.61 -0.25
N ASN A 164 9.93 11.04 0.64
CA ASN A 164 10.72 12.27 0.46
C ASN A 164 11.77 12.18 -0.65
N SER A 165 12.05 10.98 -1.16
CA SER A 165 12.92 10.79 -2.33
C SER A 165 12.18 10.93 -3.65
N ILE A 166 10.84 10.85 -3.66
CA ILE A 166 10.04 10.88 -4.88
C ILE A 166 9.81 12.33 -5.30
N ASN A 167 10.47 12.74 -6.38
CA ASN A 167 10.27 14.05 -6.99
C ASN A 167 9.18 14.01 -8.06
N GLY A 168 8.70 15.21 -8.47
CA GLY A 168 7.61 15.35 -9.43
C GLY A 168 7.92 14.76 -10.81
N GLU A 169 9.15 14.91 -11.30
CA GLU A 169 9.54 14.38 -12.62
C GLU A 169 9.51 12.85 -12.67
N TRP A 170 10.12 12.19 -11.68
CA TRP A 170 10.06 10.74 -11.58
C TRP A 170 8.63 10.26 -11.38
N LEU A 171 7.86 10.91 -10.50
CA LEU A 171 6.46 10.59 -10.27
C LEU A 171 5.65 10.64 -11.57
N LYS A 172 5.76 11.73 -12.33
CA LYS A 172 5.11 11.90 -13.63
C LYS A 172 5.51 10.80 -14.61
N SER A 173 6.80 10.51 -14.70
CA SER A 173 7.32 9.47 -15.61
C SER A 173 6.76 8.08 -15.30
N GLN A 174 6.54 7.75 -14.02
CA GLN A 174 5.94 6.49 -13.62
C GLN A 174 4.43 6.47 -13.84
N LEU A 175 3.71 7.54 -13.48
CA LEU A 175 2.27 7.65 -13.67
C LEU A 175 1.89 7.51 -15.15
N LEU A 176 2.64 8.10 -16.05
CA LEU A 176 2.42 7.96 -17.50
C LEU A 176 2.57 6.51 -18.03
N GLN A 177 3.10 5.58 -17.23
CA GLN A 177 3.14 4.15 -17.55
C GLN A 177 1.92 3.39 -17.01
N VAL A 178 1.06 4.03 -16.23
CA VAL A 178 -0.06 3.41 -15.51
C VAL A 178 -1.37 3.94 -16.04
N PHE A 179 -2.18 3.04 -16.65
CA PHE A 179 -3.54 3.44 -17.04
C PHE A 179 -4.37 3.77 -15.78
N PRO A 180 -5.19 4.84 -15.80
CA PRO A 180 -5.54 5.69 -16.94
C PRO A 180 -4.73 7.01 -17.07
N PHE A 181 -3.65 7.20 -16.31
CA PHE A 181 -2.92 8.48 -16.31
C PHE A 181 -2.42 8.95 -17.69
N PRO A 182 -2.00 8.07 -18.64
CA PRO A 182 -1.65 8.50 -19.99
C PRO A 182 -2.82 9.15 -20.78
N MET A 183 -4.05 9.03 -20.27
CA MET A 183 -5.25 9.61 -20.87
C MET A 183 -5.56 11.01 -20.33
N ILE A 184 -4.92 11.40 -19.22
CA ILE A 184 -5.08 12.73 -18.63
C ILE A 184 -4.26 13.73 -19.44
N ASP A 185 -4.80 14.92 -19.69
CA ASP A 185 -4.00 15.98 -20.28
C ASP A 185 -2.78 16.26 -19.39
N GLU A 186 -1.66 16.55 -20.05
CA GLU A 186 -0.40 16.76 -19.36
C GLU A 186 -0.48 17.89 -18.32
N GLU A 187 -1.16 18.97 -18.64
CA GLU A 187 -1.40 20.09 -17.74
C GLU A 187 -2.24 19.71 -16.51
N ASP A 188 -3.28 18.89 -16.67
CA ASP A 188 -4.10 18.40 -15.56
C ASP A 188 -3.33 17.42 -14.68
N LEU A 189 -2.48 16.58 -15.26
CA LEU A 189 -1.60 15.69 -14.52
C LEU A 189 -0.57 16.50 -13.71
N ASP A 190 -0.01 17.55 -14.28
CA ASP A 190 0.93 18.44 -13.60
C ASP A 190 0.27 19.15 -12.42
N ARG A 191 -0.98 19.60 -12.54
CA ARG A 191 -1.76 20.18 -11.44
C ARG A 191 -1.96 19.18 -10.28
N ILE A 192 -2.31 17.93 -10.59
CA ILE A 192 -2.49 16.88 -9.59
C ILE A 192 -1.15 16.62 -8.86
N ILE A 193 -0.06 16.52 -9.61
CA ILE A 193 1.28 16.30 -9.06
C ILE A 193 1.70 17.50 -8.21
N HIS A 194 1.52 18.74 -8.71
CA HIS A 194 1.85 19.96 -7.98
C HIS A 194 1.13 20.03 -6.62
N ALA A 195 -0.17 19.71 -6.57
CA ALA A 195 -0.93 19.69 -5.33
C ALA A 195 -0.45 18.63 -4.32
N ALA A 196 0.31 17.62 -4.75
CA ALA A 196 0.85 16.58 -3.90
C ALA A 196 2.24 16.88 -3.34
N LEU A 197 3.01 17.78 -3.98
CA LEU A 197 4.41 18.01 -3.66
C LEU A 197 4.59 19.08 -2.58
N LEU A 198 5.61 18.88 -1.76
CA LEU A 198 6.18 19.89 -0.87
C LEU A 198 7.67 20.00 -1.20
N ASN A 199 8.13 21.20 -1.55
CA ASN A 199 9.51 21.45 -1.96
C ASN A 199 10.00 20.47 -3.05
N GLY A 200 9.13 20.15 -4.02
CA GLY A 200 9.43 19.28 -5.15
C GLY A 200 9.41 17.77 -4.88
N THR A 201 9.09 17.33 -3.67
CA THR A 201 9.00 15.91 -3.29
C THR A 201 7.69 15.57 -2.57
N LEU A 202 7.35 14.27 -2.48
CA LEU A 202 6.17 13.82 -1.76
C LEU A 202 6.39 13.89 -0.23
N PRO A 203 5.57 14.66 0.52
CA PRO A 203 5.71 14.76 1.97
C PRO A 203 5.07 13.57 2.70
N GLN A 204 5.55 13.31 3.93
CA GLN A 204 4.88 12.42 4.87
C GLN A 204 3.78 13.18 5.62
N GLY A 205 2.52 12.80 5.40
CA GLY A 205 1.35 13.42 6.04
C GLY A 205 0.32 13.94 5.04
N SER A 206 0.66 14.02 3.75
CA SER A 206 -0.26 14.37 2.67
C SER A 206 -1.28 13.26 2.40
N HIS A 207 -2.49 13.63 1.99
CA HIS A 207 -3.55 12.70 1.60
C HIS A 207 -3.27 12.02 0.24
N LEU A 208 -2.55 12.71 -0.66
CA LEU A 208 -2.22 12.21 -2.00
C LEU A 208 -0.95 11.36 -2.04
N SER A 209 0.05 11.64 -1.20
CA SER A 209 1.35 10.95 -1.25
C SER A 209 1.23 9.42 -1.23
N PRO A 210 0.41 8.79 -0.35
CA PRO A 210 0.27 7.34 -0.34
C PRO A 210 -0.33 6.78 -1.63
N LEU A 211 -1.36 7.43 -2.17
CA LEU A 211 -2.03 6.99 -3.39
C LEU A 211 -1.10 7.11 -4.60
N LEU A 212 -0.53 8.29 -4.83
CA LEU A 212 0.34 8.54 -5.98
C LEU A 212 1.60 7.66 -5.95
N THR A 213 2.16 7.43 -4.75
CA THR A 213 3.28 6.50 -4.60
C THR A 213 2.88 5.07 -4.96
N ASN A 214 1.70 4.61 -4.52
CA ASN A 214 1.22 3.29 -4.91
C ASN A 214 1.00 3.17 -6.41
N MET A 215 0.51 4.22 -7.08
CA MET A 215 0.38 4.23 -8.54
C MET A 215 1.75 4.24 -9.24
N ALA A 216 2.68 5.09 -8.80
CA ALA A 216 4.02 5.17 -9.37
C ALA A 216 4.81 3.85 -9.21
N MET A 217 4.53 3.08 -8.17
CA MET A 217 5.16 1.77 -7.95
C MET A 217 4.55 0.64 -8.79
N VAL A 218 3.43 0.84 -9.47
CA VAL A 218 2.77 -0.21 -10.25
C VAL A 218 3.69 -0.87 -11.28
N PRO A 219 4.45 -0.14 -12.13
CA PRO A 219 5.35 -0.77 -13.10
C PRO A 219 6.45 -1.59 -12.43
N ILE A 220 6.96 -1.10 -11.30
CA ILE A 220 8.03 -1.73 -10.52
C ILE A 220 7.51 -2.99 -9.82
N ASP A 221 6.34 -2.89 -9.16
CA ASP A 221 5.67 -4.02 -8.50
C ASP A 221 5.36 -5.14 -9.51
N HIS A 222 4.97 -4.74 -10.73
CA HIS A 222 4.72 -5.69 -11.82
C HIS A 222 6.01 -6.37 -12.27
N ALA A 223 7.08 -5.60 -12.54
CA ALA A 223 8.37 -6.15 -12.96
C ALA A 223 8.95 -7.09 -11.89
N LEU A 224 8.86 -6.72 -10.60
CA LEU A 224 9.28 -7.57 -9.49
C LEU A 224 8.46 -8.87 -9.43
N THR A 225 7.14 -8.78 -9.54
CA THR A 225 6.26 -9.96 -9.49
C THR A 225 6.55 -10.92 -10.65
N GLU A 226 6.71 -10.39 -11.87
CA GLU A 226 7.00 -11.19 -13.06
C GLU A 226 8.36 -11.87 -12.96
N LYS A 227 9.41 -11.11 -12.63
CA LYS A 227 10.77 -11.65 -12.53
C LYS A 227 10.93 -12.67 -11.41
N LEU A 228 10.25 -12.47 -10.27
CA LEU A 228 10.29 -13.37 -9.12
C LEU A 228 9.47 -14.64 -9.31
N HIS A 229 8.52 -14.68 -10.26
CA HIS A 229 7.57 -15.81 -10.39
C HIS A 229 8.25 -17.17 -10.55
N ASN A 230 9.30 -17.30 -11.35
CA ASN A 230 10.09 -18.54 -11.54
C ASN A 230 11.59 -18.25 -11.57
N PHE A 231 12.06 -17.40 -10.68
CA PHE A 231 13.45 -17.00 -10.68
C PHE A 231 14.34 -18.11 -10.13
N HIS A 232 15.34 -18.52 -10.89
CA HIS A 232 16.24 -19.64 -10.55
C HIS A 232 15.52 -20.94 -10.12
N GLY A 233 14.36 -21.26 -10.73
CA GLY A 233 13.59 -22.45 -10.44
C GLY A 233 12.77 -22.41 -9.14
N HIS A 234 12.77 -21.29 -8.42
CA HIS A 234 11.99 -21.09 -7.20
C HIS A 234 10.79 -20.21 -7.47
N HIS A 235 9.68 -20.52 -6.79
CA HIS A 235 8.48 -19.67 -6.79
C HIS A 235 8.52 -18.73 -5.61
N TYR A 236 8.82 -17.47 -5.88
CA TYR A 236 8.81 -16.41 -4.87
C TYR A 236 7.47 -15.72 -4.80
N VAL A 237 7.10 -15.33 -3.60
CA VAL A 237 5.96 -14.46 -3.32
C VAL A 237 6.47 -13.09 -2.92
N TYR A 238 5.87 -12.05 -3.50
CA TYR A 238 6.22 -10.66 -3.28
C TYR A 238 5.02 -9.87 -2.78
N THR A 239 5.21 -9.10 -1.71
CA THR A 239 4.26 -8.08 -1.24
C THR A 239 5.00 -6.81 -0.85
N ARG A 240 4.30 -5.67 -0.93
CA ARG A 240 4.80 -4.37 -0.49
C ARG A 240 3.78 -3.71 0.44
N TYR A 241 4.25 -3.25 1.58
CA TYR A 241 3.49 -2.45 2.53
C TYR A 241 4.17 -1.09 2.70
N ALA A 242 3.81 -0.10 1.87
CA ALA A 242 4.49 1.18 1.72
C ALA A 242 5.98 0.99 1.34
N ASP A 243 6.87 1.33 2.26
CA ASP A 243 8.33 1.19 2.18
C ASP A 243 8.85 -0.20 2.58
N ASP A 244 8.00 -1.05 3.16
CA ASP A 244 8.36 -2.41 3.55
C ASP A 244 8.06 -3.40 2.42
N ILE A 245 9.10 -4.02 1.87
CA ILE A 245 9.00 -5.11 0.89
C ILE A 245 9.21 -6.44 1.60
N THR A 246 8.35 -7.41 1.34
CA THR A 246 8.53 -8.80 1.80
C THR A 246 8.55 -9.74 0.61
N ILE A 247 9.61 -10.54 0.53
CA ILE A 247 9.77 -11.63 -0.46
C ILE A 247 9.93 -12.94 0.30
N SER A 248 9.22 -13.97 -0.11
CA SER A 248 9.29 -15.27 0.56
C SER A 248 9.28 -16.44 -0.41
N CYS A 249 9.80 -17.56 0.05
CA CYS A 249 9.85 -18.82 -0.69
C CYS A 249 9.66 -20.00 0.25
N LYS A 250 9.27 -21.17 -0.30
CA LYS A 250 9.20 -22.43 0.45
C LYS A 250 10.59 -22.94 0.83
N GLU A 251 11.52 -22.87 -0.12
CA GLU A 251 12.89 -23.32 -0.01
C GLU A 251 13.82 -22.17 0.43
N LYS A 252 14.97 -22.54 1.00
CA LYS A 252 16.03 -21.58 1.29
C LYS A 252 16.59 -21.01 -0.01
N PHE A 253 16.79 -19.72 -0.05
CA PHE A 253 17.36 -19.01 -1.19
C PHE A 253 18.52 -18.09 -0.75
N ASP A 254 19.28 -17.62 -1.71
CA ASP A 254 20.33 -16.63 -1.49
C ASP A 254 19.71 -15.22 -1.58
N GLU A 255 19.69 -14.52 -0.44
CA GLU A 255 19.15 -13.16 -0.34
C GLU A 255 19.94 -12.14 -1.16
N HIS A 256 21.24 -12.35 -1.39
CA HIS A 256 22.06 -11.43 -2.18
C HIS A 256 21.70 -11.45 -3.65
N ILE A 257 21.31 -12.61 -4.18
CA ILE A 257 20.81 -12.75 -5.55
C ILE A 257 19.50 -11.98 -5.72
N ILE A 258 18.58 -12.13 -4.77
CA ILE A 258 17.29 -11.40 -4.79
C ILE A 258 17.50 -9.89 -4.64
N LEU A 259 18.38 -9.46 -3.73
CA LEU A 259 18.75 -8.05 -3.58
C LEU A 259 19.41 -7.49 -4.86
N GLY A 260 20.21 -8.29 -5.54
CA GLY A 260 20.78 -7.96 -6.84
C GLY A 260 19.71 -7.71 -7.91
N LEU A 261 18.70 -8.59 -7.99
CA LEU A 261 17.55 -8.44 -8.89
C LEU A 261 16.76 -7.15 -8.59
N ILE A 262 16.48 -6.88 -7.32
CA ILE A 262 15.74 -5.67 -6.92
C ILE A 262 16.52 -4.42 -7.33
N LYS A 263 17.83 -4.36 -7.03
CA LYS A 263 18.69 -3.23 -7.42
C LYS A 263 18.76 -3.05 -8.93
N TYR A 264 18.78 -4.15 -9.68
CA TYR A 264 18.73 -4.11 -11.14
C TYR A 264 17.41 -3.47 -11.63
N ILE A 265 16.25 -3.94 -11.13
CA ILE A 265 14.94 -3.38 -11.48
C ILE A 265 14.85 -1.90 -11.07
N PHE A 266 15.30 -1.54 -9.86
CA PHE A 266 15.31 -0.15 -9.41
C PHE A 266 16.15 0.76 -10.33
N LYS A 267 17.27 0.25 -10.84
CA LYS A 267 18.09 0.97 -11.83
C LYS A 267 17.36 1.16 -13.16
N GLU A 268 16.68 0.12 -13.65
CA GLU A 268 15.90 0.19 -14.91
C GLU A 268 14.79 1.25 -14.87
N PHE A 269 14.15 1.42 -13.69
CA PHE A 269 13.10 2.41 -13.47
C PHE A 269 13.60 3.74 -12.92
N ASN A 270 14.91 3.96 -12.83
CA ASN A 270 15.53 5.15 -12.25
C ASN A 270 14.95 5.53 -10.88
N VAL A 271 14.71 4.52 -10.03
CA VAL A 271 14.06 4.68 -8.72
C VAL A 271 14.87 5.63 -7.82
N PRO A 272 14.24 6.68 -7.24
CA PRO A 272 14.97 7.70 -6.48
C PRO A 272 15.33 7.30 -5.04
N PHE A 273 14.70 6.26 -4.51
CA PHE A 273 14.96 5.73 -3.16
C PHE A 273 15.89 4.51 -3.19
N ARG A 274 16.38 4.10 -2.02
CA ARG A 274 17.39 3.04 -1.89
C ARG A 274 16.97 1.99 -0.87
N VAL A 275 17.49 0.78 -1.05
CA VAL A 275 17.37 -0.30 -0.05
C VAL A 275 18.15 0.10 1.21
N ASN A 276 17.51 -0.02 2.35
CA ASN A 276 18.12 0.16 3.66
C ASN A 276 18.77 -1.14 4.12
N ASN A 277 20.05 -1.32 3.83
CA ASN A 277 20.77 -2.55 4.15
C ASN A 277 20.79 -2.86 5.66
N GLU A 278 20.82 -1.83 6.54
CA GLU A 278 20.85 -2.00 8.00
C GLU A 278 19.54 -2.59 8.55
N LYS A 279 18.44 -2.37 7.88
CA LYS A 279 17.13 -2.88 8.26
C LYS A 279 16.71 -4.11 7.44
N THR A 280 17.45 -4.45 6.40
CA THR A 280 17.20 -5.67 5.62
C THR A 280 17.43 -6.90 6.49
N ARG A 281 16.48 -7.83 6.49
CA ARG A 281 16.50 -9.03 7.31
C ARG A 281 16.16 -10.25 6.47
N PHE A 282 16.93 -11.32 6.65
CA PHE A 282 16.69 -12.62 6.05
C PHE A 282 16.60 -13.69 7.13
N GLY A 283 15.66 -14.60 6.99
CA GLY A 283 15.52 -15.72 7.93
C GLY A 283 14.35 -16.63 7.64
N SER A 284 14.22 -17.68 8.46
CA SER A 284 13.15 -18.68 8.34
C SER A 284 12.09 -18.52 9.43
N ILE A 285 10.95 -19.21 9.27
CA ILE A 285 9.90 -19.32 10.30
C ILE A 285 10.38 -19.98 11.60
N ALA A 286 11.52 -20.67 11.60
CA ALA A 286 12.12 -21.24 12.82
C ALA A 286 12.70 -20.12 13.73
N GLY A 287 13.01 -18.95 13.19
CA GLY A 287 13.44 -17.77 13.93
C GLY A 287 12.27 -16.89 14.39
N ARG A 288 12.57 -15.88 15.24
CA ARG A 288 11.59 -14.87 15.64
C ARG A 288 11.49 -13.76 14.56
N ASN A 289 11.14 -14.14 13.35
CA ASN A 289 11.07 -13.20 12.23
C ASN A 289 9.68 -12.56 12.18
N TYR A 290 9.59 -11.34 12.69
CA TYR A 290 8.37 -10.52 12.55
C TYR A 290 8.41 -9.79 11.22
N HIS A 291 7.37 -10.01 10.41
CA HIS A 291 7.10 -9.24 9.20
C HIS A 291 5.86 -8.38 9.44
N LEU A 292 5.98 -7.09 9.32
CA LEU A 292 4.89 -6.14 9.59
C LEU A 292 4.24 -6.33 10.99
N GLY A 293 5.04 -6.80 11.97
CA GLY A 293 4.56 -7.06 13.33
C GLY A 293 3.85 -8.40 13.53
N ILE A 294 3.78 -9.25 12.51
CA ILE A 294 3.15 -10.58 12.47
C ILE A 294 4.22 -11.63 12.18
N ILE A 295 4.09 -12.82 12.72
CA ILE A 295 4.91 -13.99 12.39
C ILE A 295 4.02 -15.07 11.74
N VAL A 296 4.63 -15.91 10.91
CA VAL A 296 4.06 -17.19 10.50
C VAL A 296 4.70 -18.27 11.38
N ASN A 297 3.89 -19.01 12.12
CA ASN A 297 4.37 -20.05 13.03
C ASN A 297 4.69 -21.37 12.29
N LYS A 298 5.17 -22.37 13.02
CA LYS A 298 5.53 -23.69 12.46
C LYS A 298 4.32 -24.42 11.82
N ASP A 299 3.11 -24.14 12.32
CA ASP A 299 1.86 -24.72 11.84
C ASP A 299 1.26 -23.91 10.67
N ASN A 300 2.07 -23.02 10.09
CA ASN A 300 1.68 -22.12 9.02
C ASN A 300 0.49 -21.19 9.38
N GLN A 301 0.38 -20.80 10.66
CA GLN A 301 -0.65 -19.88 11.13
C GLN A 301 -0.02 -18.51 11.43
N LEU A 302 -0.80 -17.45 11.20
CA LEU A 302 -0.39 -16.09 11.59
C LEU A 302 -0.47 -15.95 13.11
N SER A 303 0.49 -15.24 13.70
CA SER A 303 0.53 -14.98 15.13
C SER A 303 1.16 -13.61 15.41
N VAL A 304 0.75 -12.97 16.49
CA VAL A 304 1.40 -11.75 17.00
C VAL A 304 2.64 -12.07 17.82
N GLY A 305 2.87 -13.36 18.12
CA GLY A 305 4.00 -13.87 18.86
C GLY A 305 3.80 -13.91 20.39
N HIS A 306 4.58 -14.77 21.03
CA HIS A 306 4.41 -15.13 22.45
C HIS A 306 4.45 -13.94 23.42
N GLU A 307 5.43 -13.03 23.25
CA GLU A 307 5.57 -11.87 24.12
C GLU A 307 4.34 -10.94 24.05
N LYS A 308 3.85 -10.65 22.86
CA LYS A 308 2.64 -9.84 22.67
C LYS A 308 1.40 -10.56 23.21
N ASN A 309 1.33 -11.88 23.07
CA ASN A 309 0.25 -12.71 23.64
C ASN A 309 0.26 -12.68 25.16
N GLN A 310 1.45 -12.65 25.81
CA GLN A 310 1.55 -12.47 27.27
C GLN A 310 1.10 -11.08 27.69
N LYS A 311 1.54 -10.02 27.01
CA LYS A 311 1.09 -8.63 27.27
C LYS A 311 -0.41 -8.48 27.11
N PHE A 312 -0.99 -9.12 26.11
CA PHE A 312 -2.44 -9.13 25.89
C PHE A 312 -3.19 -9.79 27.06
N ARG A 313 -2.73 -10.96 27.52
CA ARG A 313 -3.33 -11.62 28.70
C ARG A 313 -3.25 -10.75 29.95
N ALA A 314 -2.10 -10.11 30.19
CA ALA A 314 -1.90 -9.20 31.32
C ALA A 314 -2.85 -7.99 31.23
N MET A 315 -3.00 -7.40 30.05
CA MET A 315 -3.91 -6.29 29.81
C MET A 315 -5.35 -6.65 30.12
N ILE A 316 -5.81 -7.80 29.60
CA ILE A 316 -7.20 -8.28 29.87
C ILE A 316 -7.39 -8.59 31.36
N PHE A 317 -6.40 -9.21 32.01
CA PHE A 317 -6.43 -9.45 33.44
C PHE A 317 -6.55 -8.14 34.26
N ASN A 318 -5.72 -7.15 33.96
CA ASN A 318 -5.74 -5.85 34.62
C ASN A 318 -7.09 -5.14 34.43
N PHE A 319 -7.66 -5.20 33.23
CA PHE A 319 -9.00 -4.64 32.99
C PHE A 319 -10.09 -5.33 33.85
N CYS A 320 -9.97 -6.64 34.07
CA CYS A 320 -10.91 -7.36 34.93
C CYS A 320 -10.77 -7.01 36.41
N THR A 321 -9.58 -6.60 36.86
CA THR A 321 -9.29 -6.33 38.30
C THR A 321 -9.41 -4.85 38.68
N ILE A 322 -8.89 -3.96 37.86
CA ILE A 322 -8.83 -2.53 38.11
C ILE A 322 -9.39 -1.69 36.95
N GLY A 323 -10.17 -2.31 36.04
CA GLY A 323 -10.64 -1.61 34.83
C GLY A 323 -11.56 -0.43 35.09
N ASP A 324 -12.22 -0.37 36.25
CA ASP A 324 -13.06 0.76 36.65
C ASP A 324 -12.25 2.05 36.89
N GLU A 325 -10.93 1.93 37.11
CA GLU A 325 -9.98 3.03 37.27
C GLU A 325 -9.34 3.44 35.93
N TRP A 326 -9.65 2.74 34.82
CA TRP A 326 -9.04 3.01 33.53
C TRP A 326 -9.61 4.26 32.88
N GLU A 327 -8.75 5.02 32.23
CA GLU A 327 -9.15 6.12 31.36
C GLU A 327 -9.84 5.58 30.08
N LEU A 328 -10.76 6.36 29.52
CA LEU A 328 -11.48 5.99 28.30
C LEU A 328 -10.53 5.65 27.15
N HIS A 329 -9.40 6.35 27.05
CA HIS A 329 -8.36 6.08 26.05
C HIS A 329 -7.79 4.67 26.16
N ASP A 330 -7.53 4.17 27.37
CA ASP A 330 -6.99 2.84 27.60
C ASP A 330 -8.02 1.75 27.26
N VAL A 331 -9.29 2.00 27.56
CA VAL A 331 -10.39 1.11 27.15
C VAL A 331 -10.52 1.05 25.64
N GLN A 332 -10.47 2.19 24.94
CA GLN A 332 -10.48 2.23 23.47
C GLN A 332 -9.30 1.47 22.87
N LYS A 333 -8.10 1.67 23.43
CA LYS A 333 -6.88 0.97 23.02
C LYS A 333 -6.98 -0.55 23.21
N MET A 334 -7.53 -1.00 24.33
CA MET A 334 -7.78 -2.42 24.59
C MET A 334 -8.73 -3.01 23.56
N LEU A 335 -9.87 -2.37 23.29
CA LEU A 335 -10.83 -2.83 22.29
C LEU A 335 -10.23 -2.89 20.88
N GLY A 336 -9.42 -1.88 20.52
CA GLY A 336 -8.66 -1.89 19.27
C GLY A 336 -7.70 -3.08 19.18
N LEU A 337 -6.97 -3.38 20.28
CA LEU A 337 -6.05 -4.54 20.33
C LEU A 337 -6.80 -5.87 20.30
N ILE A 338 -7.95 -5.99 20.98
CA ILE A 338 -8.81 -7.17 20.90
C ILE A 338 -9.22 -7.43 19.44
N SER A 339 -9.72 -6.41 18.76
CA SER A 339 -10.13 -6.50 17.35
C SER A 339 -8.97 -6.88 16.43
N TYR A 340 -7.82 -6.25 16.59
CA TYR A 340 -6.63 -6.52 15.80
C TYR A 340 -6.10 -7.95 16.02
N TYR A 341 -6.00 -8.40 17.30
CA TYR A 341 -5.52 -9.74 17.59
C TYR A 341 -6.50 -10.81 17.18
N LYS A 342 -7.82 -10.54 17.31
CA LYS A 342 -8.86 -11.46 16.85
C LYS A 342 -8.81 -11.67 15.32
N ALA A 343 -8.41 -10.67 14.55
CA ALA A 343 -8.21 -10.81 13.12
C ALA A 343 -7.00 -11.70 12.76
N ILE A 344 -6.03 -11.90 13.67
CA ILE A 344 -4.82 -12.69 13.45
C ILE A 344 -4.92 -14.07 14.10
N GLU A 345 -5.35 -14.14 15.37
CA GLU A 345 -5.40 -15.33 16.23
C GLU A 345 -6.77 -15.43 16.93
N PRO A 346 -7.88 -15.66 16.20
CA PRO A 346 -9.23 -15.65 16.77
C PRO A 346 -9.39 -16.61 17.95
N ASP A 347 -8.94 -17.85 17.80
CA ASP A 347 -9.07 -18.90 18.84
C ASP A 347 -8.35 -18.53 20.14
N PHE A 348 -7.17 -17.89 20.01
CA PHE A 348 -6.41 -17.40 21.16
C PHE A 348 -7.17 -16.31 21.91
N VAL A 349 -7.68 -15.31 21.20
CA VAL A 349 -8.41 -14.17 21.78
C VAL A 349 -9.70 -14.66 22.44
N ASP A 350 -10.48 -15.48 21.75
CA ASP A 350 -11.75 -16.02 22.28
C ASP A 350 -11.51 -16.87 23.54
N LYS A 351 -10.45 -17.68 23.55
CA LYS A 351 -10.04 -18.45 24.74
C LYS A 351 -9.65 -17.56 25.91
N VAL A 352 -8.91 -16.47 25.66
CA VAL A 352 -8.50 -15.53 26.74
C VAL A 352 -9.69 -14.78 27.28
N ILE A 353 -10.54 -14.22 26.43
CA ILE A 353 -11.75 -13.49 26.84
C ILE A 353 -12.69 -14.41 27.65
N ARG A 354 -13.01 -15.59 27.12
CA ARG A 354 -13.85 -16.56 27.83
C ARG A 354 -13.29 -16.91 29.20
N LYS A 355 -12.00 -17.26 29.28
CA LYS A 355 -11.34 -17.62 30.54
C LYS A 355 -11.49 -16.52 31.60
N TYR A 356 -11.32 -15.27 31.24
CA TYR A 356 -11.38 -14.17 32.19
C TYR A 356 -12.82 -13.73 32.49
N ASN A 357 -13.76 -13.85 31.55
CA ASN A 357 -15.18 -13.68 31.80
C ASN A 357 -15.65 -14.67 32.89
N GLU A 358 -15.30 -15.95 32.73
CA GLU A 358 -15.66 -17.00 33.70
C GLU A 358 -14.99 -16.77 35.07
N LYS A 359 -13.66 -16.46 35.06
CA LYS A 359 -12.89 -16.26 36.30
C LYS A 359 -13.40 -15.12 37.16
N PHE A 360 -13.80 -14.01 36.55
CA PHE A 360 -14.19 -12.78 37.25
C PHE A 360 -15.72 -12.57 37.26
N ASN A 361 -16.49 -13.46 36.66
CA ASN A 361 -17.92 -13.36 36.49
C ASN A 361 -18.37 -12.03 35.89
N ILE A 362 -17.69 -11.59 34.80
CA ILE A 362 -17.99 -10.37 34.06
C ILE A 362 -18.05 -10.64 32.58
N ASP A 363 -18.75 -9.76 31.85
CA ASP A 363 -18.61 -9.68 30.38
C ASP A 363 -17.69 -8.52 30.04
N ILE A 364 -16.45 -8.83 29.69
CA ILE A 364 -15.40 -7.86 29.36
C ILE A 364 -15.85 -6.91 28.23
N MET A 365 -16.48 -7.45 27.18
CA MET A 365 -16.87 -6.64 26.03
C MET A 365 -18.02 -5.70 26.36
N SER A 366 -19.01 -6.17 27.12
CA SER A 366 -20.13 -5.33 27.58
C SER A 366 -19.68 -4.28 28.58
N LYS A 367 -18.81 -4.64 29.55
CA LYS A 367 -18.21 -3.69 30.49
C LYS A 367 -17.44 -2.59 29.76
N ALA A 368 -16.55 -2.96 28.84
CA ALA A 368 -15.76 -1.97 28.09
C ALA A 368 -16.62 -1.04 27.23
N LYS A 369 -17.68 -1.54 26.61
CA LYS A 369 -18.61 -0.71 25.83
C LYS A 369 -19.41 0.24 26.71
N ALA A 370 -19.88 -0.23 27.87
CA ALA A 370 -20.61 0.62 28.81
C ALA A 370 -19.75 1.79 29.36
N MET A 371 -18.44 1.60 29.48
CA MET A 371 -17.53 2.69 29.89
C MET A 371 -17.34 3.75 28.79
N LEU A 372 -17.63 3.44 27.52
CA LEU A 372 -17.49 4.36 26.39
C LEU A 372 -18.81 5.04 25.99
N SER A 373 -19.92 4.58 26.51
CA SER A 373 -21.25 5.18 26.29
C SER A 373 -21.53 6.33 27.23
#